data_d16ddc135836bbc1658b4c1a33f21ad7
#
_entry.id   d16ddc135836bbc1658b4c1a33f21ad7
#
_cell.length_a   1.000
_cell.length_b   1.000
_cell.length_c   1.000
_cell.angle_alpha   90.00
_cell.angle_beta   90.00
_cell.angle_gamma   90.00
#
_symmetry.space_group_name_H-M   'P 1'
#
loop_
_entity.id
_entity.type
_entity.pdbx_description
1 polymer ?
#
loop_
_entity_poly.entity_id
_entity_poly.type
_entity_poly.pdbx_seq_one_letter_code
_entity_poly.pdbx_strand_id
1 'polypeptide(L)'
;MRVLASFFASSLLAACAPGERTEVRGGEPRASGSYLYVFAGDAAHLASAMAGDSAGAHGAAGTDFLAVIDADTGSATYGQLLATTPIEVGGTMPHHTEMEMPAAGRTLFANSFMTGRTYRFDFADPLAPRIAGTVDSVAGLRLPHSYTRLADGNVLATFQFGDGRAKGDPGGLALFSPEGRVLRAVSSADSSFAGEPIRTYSLDVSASANRVITTSTPMDPAGVSADVVQLWRLSDLALLHTIPVPRSAPDSTSRYPFEVRFFPDGRSAILNTYNCGFYYLSALDSDAPMLEAVLALENPRHIGCGVPLLIGKWWIVPIPSTHEFVVYDLSDPRRPRRAGALPTDSTFDAHWMSREPGTDRIVVTVETTVPSVRMARFDSTTGTLAWDERFRETPDGPLGVSFDRTAWPHGKAGKALPHGAVFSRPASRDGASR
;
A
#
# COMPACT_ATOMS: atom_id res chain seq x y z
N MET A 1 45.55 -64.23 44.62
CA MET A 1 46.35 -63.35 43.72
C MET A 1 45.41 -63.08 42.53
N ARG A 2 44.86 -61.90 42.55
CA ARG A 2 44.05 -61.34 41.41
C ARG A 2 44.60 -59.98 41.11
N VAL A 3 45.09 -59.84 39.88
CA VAL A 3 45.64 -58.59 39.33
C VAL A 3 44.47 -57.83 38.74
N LEU A 4 44.24 -56.59 39.21
CA LEU A 4 43.33 -55.65 38.60
C LEU A 4 44.11 -54.83 37.53
N ALA A 5 43.63 -54.90 36.32
CA ALA A 5 44.07 -54.02 35.22
C ALA A 5 43.11 -52.79 35.14
N SER A 6 43.66 -51.61 35.36
CA SER A 6 42.97 -50.32 35.17
C SER A 6 43.02 -49.92 33.73
N PHE A 7 41.86 -49.71 33.09
CA PHE A 7 41.73 -49.08 31.78
C PHE A 7 41.56 -47.57 31.97
N PHE A 8 42.46 -46.76 31.46
CA PHE A 8 42.31 -45.33 31.26
C PHE A 8 41.55 -45.11 29.95
N ALA A 9 40.34 -44.57 30.04
CA ALA A 9 39.63 -44.07 28.90
C ALA A 9 39.98 -42.62 28.68
N SER A 10 40.70 -42.31 27.62
CA SER A 10 40.94 -40.93 27.16
C SER A 10 39.74 -40.42 26.41
N SER A 11 39.01 -39.46 26.98
CA SER A 11 37.94 -38.76 26.32
C SER A 11 38.53 -37.67 25.38
N LEU A 12 38.42 -37.88 24.08
CA LEU A 12 38.65 -36.81 23.10
C LEU A 12 37.45 -35.85 23.15
N LEU A 13 37.65 -34.67 23.65
CA LEU A 13 36.75 -33.53 23.45
C LEU A 13 36.97 -33.01 22.02
N ALA A 14 36.04 -33.25 21.15
CA ALA A 14 35.97 -32.59 19.88
C ALA A 14 35.46 -31.14 20.11
N ALA A 15 36.37 -30.17 19.99
CA ALA A 15 36.01 -28.76 19.97
C ALA A 15 35.25 -28.47 18.64
N CYS A 16 33.94 -28.19 18.74
CA CYS A 16 33.22 -27.56 17.66
C CYS A 16 33.78 -26.16 17.44
N ALA A 17 34.39 -25.95 16.29
CA ALA A 17 34.72 -24.60 15.81
C ALA A 17 33.45 -23.79 15.62
N PRO A 18 33.41 -22.53 16.04
CA PRO A 18 32.25 -21.67 15.73
C PRO A 18 32.21 -21.45 14.21
N GLY A 19 31.07 -21.81 13.59
CA GLY A 19 30.84 -21.52 12.19
C GLY A 19 31.01 -20.03 11.93
N GLU A 20 31.79 -19.70 10.94
CA GLU A 20 31.93 -18.33 10.43
C GLU A 20 30.54 -17.81 10.09
N ARG A 21 30.04 -16.88 10.88
CA ARG A 21 28.96 -15.99 10.47
C ARG A 21 29.51 -15.17 9.32
N THR A 22 29.01 -15.42 8.13
CA THR A 22 29.19 -14.50 7.01
C THR A 22 28.50 -13.19 7.43
N GLU A 23 29.24 -12.28 8.03
CA GLU A 23 28.82 -10.90 8.18
C GLU A 23 28.62 -10.35 6.76
N VAL A 24 27.36 -10.22 6.36
CA VAL A 24 27.01 -9.32 5.27
C VAL A 24 27.55 -7.95 5.71
N ARG A 25 28.60 -7.49 5.07
CA ARG A 25 29.20 -6.19 5.33
C ARG A 25 28.09 -5.16 5.23
N GLY A 26 27.62 -4.69 6.37
CA GLY A 26 26.78 -3.52 6.46
C GLY A 26 27.55 -2.37 5.83
N GLY A 27 27.11 -1.93 4.64
CA GLY A 27 27.61 -0.69 4.08
C GLY A 27 27.31 0.43 5.09
N GLU A 28 28.28 1.32 5.32
CA GLU A 28 28.06 2.50 6.14
C GLU A 28 26.78 3.21 5.65
N PRO A 29 25.91 3.70 6.55
CA PRO A 29 24.69 4.38 6.18
C PRO A 29 25.06 5.56 5.26
N ARG A 30 24.69 5.46 3.99
CA ARG A 30 24.90 6.55 3.04
C ARG A 30 23.91 7.63 3.38
N ALA A 31 24.34 8.73 3.95
CA ALA A 31 23.54 9.87 4.37
C ALA A 31 22.72 10.54 3.25
N SER A 32 22.81 10.04 2.01
CA SER A 32 22.13 10.56 0.83
C SER A 32 21.47 9.49 -0.03
N GLY A 33 21.37 8.23 0.42
CA GLY A 33 20.75 7.16 -0.35
C GLY A 33 19.22 7.29 -0.44
N SER A 34 18.64 6.92 -1.57
CA SER A 34 17.20 6.69 -1.71
C SER A 34 16.90 5.22 -1.41
N TYR A 35 15.91 4.96 -0.56
CA TYR A 35 15.45 3.62 -0.22
C TYR A 35 14.00 3.45 -0.59
N LEU A 36 13.61 2.22 -0.83
CA LEU A 36 12.22 1.83 -1.02
C LEU A 36 11.83 0.90 0.14
N TYR A 37 10.78 1.26 0.84
CA TYR A 37 10.20 0.46 1.92
C TYR A 37 8.97 -0.26 1.39
N VAL A 38 8.89 -1.57 1.60
CA VAL A 38 7.80 -2.40 1.10
C VAL A 38 7.22 -3.22 2.25
N PHE A 39 5.94 -3.04 2.53
CA PHE A 39 5.25 -3.80 3.55
C PHE A 39 4.71 -5.09 2.93
N ALA A 40 5.12 -6.24 3.45
CA ALA A 40 4.89 -7.54 2.84
C ALA A 40 4.43 -8.59 3.85
N GLY A 41 3.51 -9.45 3.43
CA GLY A 41 2.97 -10.54 4.22
C GLY A 41 3.49 -11.90 3.81
N ASP A 42 3.61 -12.81 4.77
CA ASP A 42 3.88 -14.23 4.50
C ASP A 42 2.74 -14.85 3.68
N ALA A 43 3.05 -15.31 2.47
CA ALA A 43 2.05 -15.80 1.54
C ALA A 43 1.38 -17.10 1.99
N ALA A 44 2.11 -17.99 2.68
CA ALA A 44 1.55 -19.25 3.17
C ALA A 44 0.55 -19.01 4.31
N HIS A 45 0.88 -18.11 5.21
CA HIS A 45 0.00 -17.70 6.30
C HIS A 45 -1.26 -17.00 5.80
N LEU A 46 -1.11 -16.10 4.82
CA LEU A 46 -2.26 -15.40 4.26
C LEU A 46 -3.23 -16.36 3.58
N ALA A 47 -2.72 -17.35 2.83
CA ALA A 47 -3.55 -18.36 2.19
C ALA A 47 -4.35 -19.18 3.24
N SER A 48 -3.73 -19.57 4.35
CA SER A 48 -4.40 -20.28 5.45
C SER A 48 -5.45 -19.42 6.14
N ALA A 49 -5.14 -18.15 6.42
CA ALA A 49 -6.07 -17.21 7.04
C ALA A 49 -7.31 -16.97 6.17
N MET A 50 -7.11 -16.82 4.86
CA MET A 50 -8.21 -16.64 3.90
C MET A 50 -9.07 -17.91 3.73
N ALA A 51 -8.48 -19.10 3.92
CA ALA A 51 -9.21 -20.37 3.92
C ALA A 51 -10.02 -20.62 5.22
N GLY A 52 -9.92 -19.74 6.21
CA GLY A 52 -10.59 -19.87 7.51
C GLY A 52 -9.94 -20.87 8.46
N ASP A 53 -8.72 -21.29 8.18
CA ASP A 53 -7.94 -22.18 9.02
C ASP A 53 -7.24 -21.40 10.14
N SER A 54 -7.95 -21.25 11.26
CA SER A 54 -7.42 -20.57 12.46
C SER A 54 -6.26 -21.33 13.12
N ALA A 55 -6.08 -22.62 12.83
CA ALA A 55 -4.97 -23.43 13.34
C ALA A 55 -3.65 -23.14 12.59
N GLY A 56 -3.73 -22.76 11.32
CA GLY A 56 -2.57 -22.35 10.52
C GLY A 56 -1.91 -21.04 10.98
N ALA A 57 -2.65 -20.19 11.67
CA ALA A 57 -2.16 -18.89 12.15
C ALA A 57 -1.05 -18.99 13.24
N HIS A 58 -0.83 -20.17 13.81
CA HIS A 58 0.14 -20.41 14.87
C HIS A 58 1.28 -21.36 14.47
N GLY A 59 1.34 -21.81 13.23
CA GLY A 59 2.42 -22.62 12.69
C GLY A 59 3.73 -21.86 12.56
N ALA A 60 4.86 -22.58 12.46
CA ALA A 60 6.23 -22.04 12.32
C ALA A 60 6.52 -21.29 10.99
N ALA A 61 5.50 -20.79 10.34
CA ALA A 61 5.59 -19.98 9.13
C ALA A 61 6.18 -18.60 9.43
N GLY A 62 6.51 -17.84 8.40
CA GLY A 62 7.17 -16.55 8.50
C GLY A 62 6.37 -15.49 9.25
N THR A 63 7.05 -14.45 9.67
CA THR A 63 6.42 -13.22 10.12
C THR A 63 6.19 -12.30 8.92
N ASP A 64 5.16 -11.47 8.98
CA ASP A 64 5.04 -10.33 8.07
C ASP A 64 6.16 -9.33 8.39
N PHE A 65 6.56 -8.51 7.43
CA PHE A 65 7.74 -7.66 7.58
C PHE A 65 7.71 -6.41 6.70
N LEU A 66 8.55 -5.45 7.05
CA LEU A 66 8.90 -4.32 6.19
C LEU A 66 10.26 -4.62 5.52
N ALA A 67 10.31 -4.63 4.19
CA ALA A 67 11.53 -4.77 3.41
C ALA A 67 12.15 -3.40 3.10
N VAL A 68 13.48 -3.33 3.09
CA VAL A 68 14.27 -2.16 2.67
C VAL A 68 15.04 -2.53 1.42
N ILE A 69 14.77 -1.84 0.32
CA ILE A 69 15.41 -2.05 -0.99
C ILE A 69 16.20 -0.80 -1.36
N ASP A 70 17.38 -0.98 -1.93
CA ASP A 70 18.17 0.14 -2.45
C ASP A 70 17.50 0.73 -3.69
N ALA A 71 17.08 1.98 -3.58
CA ALA A 71 16.48 2.75 -4.66
C ALA A 71 17.39 3.90 -5.14
N ASP A 72 18.64 3.98 -4.70
CA ASP A 72 19.60 4.97 -5.19
C ASP A 72 20.17 4.55 -6.56
N THR A 73 19.77 5.27 -7.60
CA THR A 73 20.22 5.00 -8.99
C THR A 73 21.72 5.12 -9.19
N GLY A 74 22.46 5.76 -8.29
CA GLY A 74 23.91 5.86 -8.27
C GLY A 74 24.61 4.75 -7.49
N SER A 75 23.85 3.90 -6.80
CA SER A 75 24.40 2.81 -5.99
C SER A 75 24.75 1.59 -6.84
N ALA A 76 25.80 0.87 -6.45
CA ALA A 76 26.15 -0.43 -6.99
C ALA A 76 25.15 -1.54 -6.60
N THR A 77 24.35 -1.28 -5.56
CA THR A 77 23.32 -2.19 -5.03
C THR A 77 21.90 -1.77 -5.41
N TYR A 78 21.74 -0.89 -6.42
CA TYR A 78 20.44 -0.46 -6.91
C TYR A 78 19.54 -1.64 -7.29
N GLY A 79 18.36 -1.73 -6.66
CA GLY A 79 17.43 -2.85 -6.84
C GLY A 79 17.72 -4.06 -5.95
N GLN A 80 18.67 -4.00 -5.00
CA GLN A 80 18.92 -5.09 -4.08
C GLN A 80 18.15 -4.93 -2.76
N LEU A 81 17.69 -6.05 -2.21
CA LEU A 81 17.14 -6.10 -0.86
C LEU A 81 18.29 -5.93 0.15
N LEU A 82 18.22 -4.90 0.99
CA LEU A 82 19.25 -4.57 1.97
C LEU A 82 18.94 -5.10 3.36
N ALA A 83 17.69 -4.99 3.79
CA ALA A 83 17.27 -5.37 5.14
C ALA A 83 15.78 -5.74 5.18
N THR A 84 15.38 -6.37 6.27
CA THR A 84 13.97 -6.60 6.61
C THR A 84 13.75 -6.37 8.09
N THR A 85 12.62 -5.75 8.44
CA THR A 85 12.15 -5.58 9.81
C THR A 85 10.90 -6.44 10.01
N PRO A 86 11.01 -7.59 10.70
CA PRO A 86 9.84 -8.42 10.96
C PRO A 86 8.89 -7.72 11.93
N ILE A 87 7.58 -7.94 11.75
CA ILE A 87 6.58 -7.66 12.77
C ILE A 87 6.31 -8.94 13.58
N GLU A 88 5.71 -8.80 14.76
CA GLU A 88 5.61 -9.93 15.73
C GLU A 88 4.74 -11.09 15.25
N VAL A 89 3.92 -10.89 14.24
CA VAL A 89 2.92 -11.86 13.75
C VAL A 89 3.00 -12.01 12.24
N GLY A 90 2.51 -13.14 11.73
CA GLY A 90 2.39 -13.43 10.31
C GLY A 90 0.94 -13.64 9.90
N GLY A 91 0.66 -13.63 8.59
CA GLY A 91 -0.66 -13.84 8.03
C GLY A 91 -1.66 -12.73 8.33
N THR A 92 -1.17 -11.55 8.66
CA THR A 92 -2.02 -10.42 9.06
C THR A 92 -2.51 -9.58 7.88
N MET A 93 -2.10 -9.95 6.67
CA MET A 93 -2.35 -9.19 5.45
C MET A 93 -1.83 -7.75 5.57
N PRO A 94 -0.49 -7.53 5.62
CA PRO A 94 0.10 -6.23 5.39
C PRO A 94 -0.50 -5.61 4.15
N HIS A 95 -1.01 -4.38 4.29
CA HIS A 95 -1.82 -3.81 3.23
C HIS A 95 -1.34 -2.41 2.85
N HIS A 96 -2.08 -1.36 3.14
CA HIS A 96 -1.70 -0.03 2.74
C HIS A 96 -0.66 0.60 3.68
N THR A 97 0.28 1.34 3.11
CA THR A 97 1.05 2.38 3.77
C THR A 97 0.46 3.75 3.42
N GLU A 98 0.97 4.83 3.99
CA GLU A 98 0.82 6.13 3.35
C GLU A 98 1.44 6.07 1.95
N MET A 99 0.91 6.85 0.99
CA MET A 99 1.38 6.85 -0.41
C MET A 99 2.76 7.49 -0.57
N GLU A 100 3.12 8.39 0.36
CA GLU A 100 4.40 9.10 0.37
C GLU A 100 4.98 9.17 1.78
N MET A 101 6.30 9.09 1.88
CA MET A 101 6.99 9.36 3.14
C MET A 101 6.80 10.84 3.53
N PRO A 102 6.42 11.13 4.77
CA PRO A 102 6.23 12.50 5.23
C PRO A 102 7.47 13.37 5.05
N ALA A 103 7.30 14.62 4.64
CA ALA A 103 8.41 15.54 4.36
C ALA A 103 9.24 15.88 5.61
N ALA A 104 8.59 16.07 6.76
CA ALA A 104 9.21 16.47 8.02
C ALA A 104 9.30 15.33 9.04
N GLY A 105 8.75 14.15 8.71
CA GLY A 105 8.60 13.05 9.65
C GLY A 105 9.47 11.86 9.34
N ARG A 106 9.79 11.13 10.40
CA ARG A 106 10.47 9.84 10.32
C ARG A 106 9.49 8.68 10.50
N THR A 107 8.21 8.96 10.62
CA THR A 107 7.21 7.93 10.93
C THR A 107 6.23 7.77 9.79
N LEU A 108 5.90 6.53 9.51
CA LEU A 108 4.95 6.10 8.48
C LEU A 108 3.87 5.25 9.13
N PHE A 109 2.62 5.46 8.73
CA PHE A 109 1.50 4.61 9.11
C PHE A 109 1.29 3.52 8.05
N ALA A 110 1.03 2.31 8.52
CA ALA A 110 0.70 1.16 7.68
C ALA A 110 -0.25 0.22 8.44
N ASN A 111 -1.06 -0.55 7.74
CA ASN A 111 -1.99 -1.47 8.38
C ASN A 111 -1.74 -2.94 8.04
N SER A 112 -2.08 -3.78 9.00
CA SER A 112 -2.36 -5.18 8.78
C SER A 112 -3.88 -5.37 8.77
N PHE A 113 -4.44 -5.64 7.60
CA PHE A 113 -5.88 -5.60 7.42
C PHE A 113 -6.63 -6.65 8.26
N MET A 114 -6.17 -7.90 8.26
CA MET A 114 -6.86 -9.01 8.96
C MET A 114 -6.88 -8.84 10.48
N THR A 115 -5.85 -8.24 11.07
CA THR A 115 -5.83 -7.97 12.53
C THR A 115 -6.51 -6.66 12.89
N GLY A 116 -6.76 -5.79 11.92
CA GLY A 116 -7.28 -4.45 12.17
C GLY A 116 -6.29 -3.50 12.84
N ARG A 117 -5.00 -3.86 12.84
CA ARG A 117 -3.93 -3.12 13.51
C ARG A 117 -3.31 -2.09 12.58
N THR A 118 -3.09 -0.89 13.09
CA THR A 118 -2.25 0.13 12.45
C THR A 118 -0.87 0.11 13.08
N TYR A 119 0.17 -0.01 12.28
CA TYR A 119 1.57 0.15 12.69
C TYR A 119 2.05 1.56 12.40
N ARG A 120 2.91 2.05 13.25
CA ARG A 120 3.68 3.27 13.04
C ARG A 120 5.16 2.89 13.04
N PHE A 121 5.79 2.96 11.88
CA PHE A 121 7.21 2.69 11.71
C PHE A 121 8.04 3.97 11.93
N ASP A 122 9.21 3.84 12.53
CA ASP A 122 10.24 4.88 12.69
C ASP A 122 11.43 4.56 11.78
N PHE A 123 11.84 5.53 10.99
CA PHE A 123 12.94 5.47 10.02
C PHE A 123 14.10 6.36 10.43
N ALA A 124 14.36 6.51 11.74
CA ALA A 124 15.54 7.24 12.25
C ALA A 124 16.86 6.64 11.70
N ASP A 125 16.89 5.31 11.60
CA ASP A 125 17.86 4.57 10.79
C ASP A 125 17.14 4.03 9.56
N PRO A 126 17.43 4.51 8.34
CA PRO A 126 16.75 4.08 7.13
C PRO A 126 17.00 2.62 6.76
N LEU A 127 18.09 2.01 7.21
CA LEU A 127 18.41 0.59 6.98
C LEU A 127 17.90 -0.34 8.09
N ALA A 128 17.50 0.21 9.22
CA ALA A 128 16.95 -0.52 10.36
C ALA A 128 15.65 0.14 10.87
N PRO A 129 14.63 0.28 10.03
CA PRO A 129 13.34 0.79 10.47
C PRO A 129 12.79 -0.07 11.60
N ARG A 130 12.02 0.53 12.51
CA ARG A 130 11.46 -0.17 13.67
C ARG A 130 10.02 0.22 13.90
N ILE A 131 9.27 -0.63 14.59
CA ILE A 131 7.93 -0.30 15.05
C ILE A 131 8.06 0.71 16.20
N ALA A 132 7.54 1.92 15.98
CA ALA A 132 7.49 2.98 16.98
C ALA A 132 6.22 2.94 17.84
N GLY A 133 5.23 2.16 17.42
CA GLY A 133 3.97 1.95 18.13
C GLY A 133 2.91 1.33 17.25
N THR A 134 1.83 0.89 17.89
CA THR A 134 0.64 0.32 17.22
C THR A 134 -0.62 1.01 17.71
N VAL A 135 -1.66 0.97 16.85
CA VAL A 135 -3.03 1.31 17.24
C VAL A 135 -3.88 0.07 16.94
N ASP A 136 -4.35 -0.58 18.00
CA ASP A 136 -5.07 -1.85 17.90
C ASP A 136 -6.59 -1.65 17.85
N SER A 137 -7.07 -0.47 18.25
CA SER A 137 -8.49 -0.15 18.26
C SER A 137 -8.73 1.34 18.09
N VAL A 138 -9.78 1.65 17.36
CA VAL A 138 -10.38 2.97 17.26
C VAL A 138 -11.84 2.83 17.69
N ALA A 139 -12.27 3.60 18.66
CA ALA A 139 -13.63 3.49 19.19
C ALA A 139 -14.68 3.62 18.07
N GLY A 140 -15.52 2.61 17.94
CA GLY A 140 -16.57 2.55 16.92
C GLY A 140 -16.12 2.18 15.51
N LEU A 141 -14.82 1.88 15.26
CA LEU A 141 -14.30 1.58 13.93
C LEU A 141 -13.32 0.40 13.93
N ARG A 142 -13.33 -0.40 12.84
CA ARG A 142 -12.50 -1.58 12.66
C ARG A 142 -12.01 -1.71 11.23
N LEU A 143 -10.91 -2.46 11.07
CA LEU A 143 -10.26 -2.76 9.81
C LEU A 143 -9.86 -1.49 9.04
N PRO A 144 -8.76 -0.84 9.48
CA PRO A 144 -8.19 0.33 8.79
C PRO A 144 -7.77 -0.06 7.37
N HIS A 145 -7.88 0.89 6.42
CA HIS A 145 -7.54 0.61 5.04
C HIS A 145 -6.53 1.61 4.46
N SER A 146 -6.90 2.83 4.19
CA SER A 146 -6.04 3.82 3.54
C SER A 146 -5.67 4.97 4.46
N TYR A 147 -4.52 5.60 4.22
CA TYR A 147 -3.99 6.69 5.02
C TYR A 147 -3.58 7.87 4.16
N THR A 148 -3.88 9.07 4.63
CA THR A 148 -3.43 10.33 4.03
C THR A 148 -2.91 11.25 5.12
N ARG A 149 -1.66 11.71 4.98
CA ARG A 149 -1.09 12.68 5.90
C ARG A 149 -1.51 14.09 5.54
N LEU A 150 -1.92 14.84 6.54
CA LEU A 150 -2.29 16.25 6.43
C LEU A 150 -1.07 17.16 6.60
N ALA A 151 -1.21 18.42 6.20
CA ALA A 151 -0.13 19.40 6.28
C ALA A 151 0.33 19.71 7.73
N ASP A 152 -0.55 19.51 8.72
CA ASP A 152 -0.25 19.66 10.14
C ASP A 152 0.44 18.43 10.76
N GLY A 153 0.70 17.39 9.96
CA GLY A 153 1.33 16.13 10.36
C GLY A 153 0.35 15.08 10.88
N ASN A 154 -0.91 15.41 11.09
CA ASN A 154 -1.94 14.42 11.44
C ASN A 154 -2.20 13.47 10.28
N VAL A 155 -2.76 12.28 10.57
CA VAL A 155 -3.05 11.27 9.56
C VAL A 155 -4.53 10.93 9.59
N LEU A 156 -5.18 11.09 8.46
CA LEU A 156 -6.56 10.65 8.25
C LEU A 156 -6.56 9.24 7.66
N ALA A 157 -7.38 8.37 8.24
CA ALA A 157 -7.50 6.97 7.81
C ALA A 157 -8.95 6.56 7.59
N THR A 158 -9.16 5.65 6.63
CA THR A 158 -10.44 4.99 6.38
C THR A 158 -10.56 3.69 7.17
N PHE A 159 -11.79 3.31 7.50
CA PHE A 159 -12.11 2.07 8.19
C PHE A 159 -13.30 1.39 7.52
N GLN A 160 -13.18 0.09 7.31
CA GLN A 160 -14.17 -0.70 6.58
C GLN A 160 -15.45 -0.98 7.37
N PHE A 161 -15.38 -1.05 8.71
CA PHE A 161 -16.48 -1.48 9.56
C PHE A 161 -16.64 -0.59 10.78
N GLY A 162 -17.88 -0.52 11.28
CA GLY A 162 -18.20 -0.03 12.61
C GLY A 162 -17.84 -1.05 13.69
N ASP A 163 -18.13 -0.70 14.95
CA ASP A 163 -17.81 -1.53 16.13
C ASP A 163 -18.77 -2.72 16.30
N GLY A 164 -19.97 -2.61 15.78
CA GLY A 164 -20.91 -3.72 15.73
C GLY A 164 -20.39 -4.84 14.80
N ARG A 165 -20.49 -6.09 15.26
CA ARG A 165 -20.11 -7.25 14.45
C ARG A 165 -21.18 -7.59 13.38
N ALA A 166 -22.18 -6.75 13.23
CA ALA A 166 -23.24 -6.94 12.25
C ALA A 166 -22.74 -6.63 10.84
N LYS A 167 -23.11 -7.47 9.86
CA LYS A 167 -22.80 -7.23 8.44
C LYS A 167 -23.35 -5.89 7.92
N GLY A 168 -24.21 -5.21 8.67
CA GLY A 168 -24.82 -3.94 8.33
C GLY A 168 -24.11 -2.69 8.86
N ASP A 169 -23.05 -2.83 9.63
CA ASP A 169 -22.40 -1.65 10.21
C ASP A 169 -21.55 -0.91 9.17
N PRO A 170 -21.76 0.42 9.01
CA PRO A 170 -20.97 1.25 8.13
C PRO A 170 -19.53 1.40 8.64
N GLY A 171 -18.61 1.72 7.76
CA GLY A 171 -17.26 2.10 8.11
C GLY A 171 -17.15 3.53 8.62
N GLY A 172 -16.03 4.19 8.37
CA GLY A 172 -15.84 5.58 8.78
C GLY A 172 -14.42 6.11 8.57
N LEU A 173 -14.16 7.24 9.21
CA LEU A 173 -12.89 7.93 9.21
C LEU A 173 -12.35 8.09 10.63
N ALA A 174 -11.04 8.03 10.79
CA ALA A 174 -10.37 8.44 12.01
C ALA A 174 -9.18 9.38 11.70
N LEU A 175 -9.02 10.39 12.54
CA LEU A 175 -7.90 11.30 12.53
C LEU A 175 -6.95 10.94 13.67
N PHE A 176 -5.67 10.73 13.34
CA PHE A 176 -4.60 10.41 14.29
C PHE A 176 -3.63 11.57 14.41
N SER A 177 -3.05 11.76 15.59
CA SER A 177 -1.84 12.56 15.74
C SER A 177 -0.63 11.83 15.11
N PRO A 178 0.50 12.52 14.86
CA PRO A 178 1.73 11.88 14.39
C PRO A 178 2.24 10.76 15.30
N GLU A 179 1.89 10.81 16.60
CA GLU A 179 2.24 9.78 17.60
C GLU A 179 1.26 8.61 17.64
N GLY A 180 0.19 8.63 16.82
CA GLY A 180 -0.80 7.57 16.74
C GLY A 180 -1.96 7.69 17.74
N ARG A 181 -2.13 8.84 18.40
CA ARG A 181 -3.33 9.07 19.25
C ARG A 181 -4.54 9.36 18.36
N VAL A 182 -5.65 8.72 18.64
CA VAL A 182 -6.94 9.04 18.00
C VAL A 182 -7.39 10.42 18.46
N LEU A 183 -7.52 11.35 17.54
CA LEU A 183 -7.99 12.72 17.80
C LEU A 183 -9.49 12.83 17.54
N ARG A 184 -9.99 12.12 16.53
CA ARG A 184 -11.41 12.10 16.15
C ARG A 184 -11.70 10.80 15.40
N ALA A 185 -12.93 10.29 15.56
CA ALA A 185 -13.48 9.21 14.75
C ALA A 185 -14.94 9.54 14.41
N VAL A 186 -15.34 9.26 13.17
CA VAL A 186 -16.68 9.50 12.65
C VAL A 186 -17.15 8.31 11.83
N SER A 187 -18.45 7.98 11.90
CA SER A 187 -19.07 6.92 11.09
C SER A 187 -19.41 7.43 9.69
N SER A 188 -19.33 6.55 8.69
CA SER A 188 -19.82 6.78 7.32
C SER A 188 -21.34 6.63 7.18
N ALA A 189 -22.06 6.32 8.27
CA ALA A 189 -23.50 6.25 8.26
C ALA A 189 -24.13 7.57 7.81
N ASP A 190 -25.09 7.47 6.91
CA ASP A 190 -25.91 8.60 6.47
C ASP A 190 -27.37 8.23 6.61
N SER A 191 -28.08 8.92 7.51
CA SER A 191 -29.51 8.65 7.79
C SER A 191 -30.42 9.01 6.61
N SER A 192 -29.95 9.84 5.68
CA SER A 192 -30.68 10.20 4.46
C SER A 192 -30.50 9.19 3.34
N PHE A 193 -29.52 8.29 3.45
CA PHE A 193 -29.22 7.25 2.47
C PHE A 193 -29.81 5.90 2.91
N ALA A 194 -30.85 5.47 2.22
CA ALA A 194 -31.45 4.15 2.44
C ALA A 194 -30.83 3.15 1.46
N GLY A 195 -29.88 2.35 1.94
CA GLY A 195 -29.19 1.37 1.09
C GLY A 195 -28.29 0.44 1.89
N GLU A 196 -27.40 -0.22 1.20
CA GLU A 196 -26.38 -1.07 1.78
C GLU A 196 -25.41 -0.27 2.67
N PRO A 197 -24.74 -0.90 3.64
CA PRO A 197 -23.77 -0.21 4.49
C PRO A 197 -22.64 0.39 3.66
N ILE A 198 -22.14 1.55 4.06
CA ILE A 198 -21.07 2.26 3.38
C ILE A 198 -19.73 1.79 3.97
N ARG A 199 -18.97 1.00 3.19
CA ARG A 199 -17.65 0.46 3.55
C ARG A 199 -16.57 1.40 3.05
N THR A 200 -16.16 2.34 3.90
CA THR A 200 -15.18 3.36 3.53
C THR A 200 -13.85 2.72 3.14
N TYR A 201 -13.39 2.94 1.91
CA TYR A 201 -12.24 2.25 1.31
C TYR A 201 -11.04 3.19 1.15
N SER A 202 -11.01 3.99 0.10
CA SER A 202 -9.94 4.96 -0.18
C SER A 202 -10.37 6.37 0.19
N LEU A 203 -9.40 7.26 0.26
CA LEU A 203 -9.63 8.69 0.50
C LEU A 203 -8.61 9.56 -0.25
N ASP A 204 -9.02 10.78 -0.51
CA ASP A 204 -8.10 11.86 -0.86
C ASP A 204 -8.58 13.19 -0.24
N VAL A 205 -7.66 14.16 -0.15
CA VAL A 205 -7.86 15.39 0.62
C VAL A 205 -7.52 16.61 -0.21
N SER A 206 -8.42 17.58 -0.24
CA SER A 206 -8.17 18.93 -0.71
C SER A 206 -8.19 19.92 0.46
N ALA A 207 -7.01 20.34 0.90
CA ALA A 207 -6.89 21.33 1.97
C ALA A 207 -7.42 22.71 1.52
N SER A 208 -7.20 23.09 0.26
CA SER A 208 -7.66 24.36 -0.30
C SER A 208 -9.18 24.48 -0.37
N ALA A 209 -9.86 23.37 -0.67
CA ALA A 209 -11.33 23.33 -0.67
C ALA A 209 -11.92 22.94 0.70
N ASN A 210 -11.09 22.57 1.68
CA ASN A 210 -11.52 22.02 2.96
C ASN A 210 -12.42 20.78 2.79
N ARG A 211 -11.97 19.82 1.94
CA ARG A 211 -12.74 18.62 1.57
C ARG A 211 -11.94 17.35 1.72
N VAL A 212 -12.65 16.28 2.07
CA VAL A 212 -12.20 14.89 1.97
C VAL A 212 -13.20 14.16 1.08
N ILE A 213 -12.71 13.34 0.17
CA ILE A 213 -13.52 12.38 -0.58
C ILE A 213 -13.18 10.99 -0.06
N THR A 214 -14.19 10.16 0.12
CA THR A 214 -14.03 8.74 0.38
C THR A 214 -14.80 7.90 -0.63
N THR A 215 -14.25 6.75 -0.97
CA THR A 215 -14.90 5.73 -1.78
C THR A 215 -15.47 4.62 -0.90
N SER A 216 -16.24 3.69 -1.48
CA SER A 216 -16.84 2.59 -0.73
C SER A 216 -16.75 1.27 -1.49
N THR A 217 -15.83 0.43 -1.08
CA THR A 217 -15.60 -0.91 -1.65
C THR A 217 -15.45 -1.92 -0.51
N PRO A 218 -16.15 -3.06 -0.50
CA PRO A 218 -15.97 -4.06 0.52
C PRO A 218 -14.67 -4.83 0.31
N MET A 219 -13.87 -4.97 1.36
CA MET A 219 -12.69 -5.85 1.36
C MET A 219 -13.05 -7.31 1.69
N ASP A 220 -14.19 -7.53 2.33
CA ASP A 220 -14.73 -8.88 2.55
C ASP A 220 -15.34 -9.40 1.24
N PRO A 221 -14.86 -10.53 0.66
CA PRO A 221 -15.43 -11.10 -0.56
C PRO A 221 -16.91 -11.44 -0.47
N ALA A 222 -17.42 -11.72 0.73
CA ALA A 222 -18.84 -11.91 1.02
C ALA A 222 -19.52 -10.60 1.46
N GLY A 223 -18.77 -9.52 1.50
CA GLY A 223 -19.23 -8.21 1.99
C GLY A 223 -20.09 -7.50 0.96
N VAL A 224 -21.02 -6.71 1.47
CA VAL A 224 -21.84 -5.80 0.69
C VAL A 224 -21.45 -4.38 1.06
N SER A 225 -21.36 -3.51 0.05
CA SER A 225 -21.16 -2.07 0.22
C SER A 225 -22.04 -1.31 -0.75
N ALA A 226 -22.53 -0.16 -0.33
CA ALA A 226 -23.16 0.79 -1.21
C ALA A 226 -22.16 1.29 -2.26
N ASP A 227 -22.59 1.42 -3.52
CA ASP A 227 -21.78 2.02 -4.57
C ASP A 227 -21.93 3.56 -4.49
N VAL A 228 -21.24 4.16 -3.54
CA VAL A 228 -21.30 5.61 -3.25
C VAL A 228 -19.92 6.22 -3.07
N VAL A 229 -19.87 7.53 -3.23
CA VAL A 229 -18.75 8.39 -2.81
C VAL A 229 -19.28 9.31 -1.72
N GLN A 230 -18.50 9.55 -0.66
CA GLN A 230 -18.87 10.51 0.36
C GLN A 230 -17.93 11.71 0.33
N LEU A 231 -18.52 12.89 0.48
CA LEU A 231 -17.82 14.17 0.60
C LEU A 231 -17.93 14.68 2.03
N TRP A 232 -16.80 15.00 2.65
CA TRP A 232 -16.71 15.44 4.03
C TRP A 232 -16.03 16.79 4.10
N ARG A 233 -16.32 17.54 5.17
CA ARG A 233 -15.58 18.72 5.52
C ARG A 233 -14.31 18.34 6.27
N LEU A 234 -13.12 18.71 5.77
CA LEU A 234 -11.85 18.32 6.37
C LEU A 234 -11.65 18.84 7.80
N SER A 235 -12.06 20.07 8.07
CA SER A 235 -11.80 20.74 9.37
C SER A 235 -12.46 20.08 10.57
N ASP A 236 -13.59 19.39 10.37
CA ASP A 236 -14.38 18.78 11.46
C ASP A 236 -14.89 17.36 11.14
N LEU A 237 -14.56 16.83 9.98
CA LEU A 237 -15.01 15.55 9.45
C LEU A 237 -16.55 15.42 9.43
N ALA A 238 -17.26 16.52 9.27
CA ALA A 238 -18.71 16.49 9.05
C ALA A 238 -19.02 15.92 7.66
N LEU A 239 -19.89 14.91 7.59
CA LEU A 239 -20.41 14.40 6.32
C LEU A 239 -21.25 15.48 5.65
N LEU A 240 -20.94 15.80 4.40
CA LEU A 240 -21.65 16.80 3.61
C LEU A 240 -22.60 16.15 2.60
N HIS A 241 -22.11 15.14 1.87
CA HIS A 241 -22.88 14.46 0.82
C HIS A 241 -22.54 12.98 0.76
N THR A 242 -23.57 12.15 0.50
CA THR A 242 -23.44 10.78 0.04
C THR A 242 -23.96 10.72 -1.41
N ILE A 243 -23.08 10.47 -2.36
CA ILE A 243 -23.34 10.59 -3.78
C ILE A 243 -23.32 9.18 -4.38
N PRO A 244 -24.49 8.64 -4.83
CA PRO A 244 -24.53 7.37 -5.55
C PRO A 244 -23.73 7.42 -6.85
N VAL A 245 -22.96 6.37 -7.12
CA VAL A 245 -22.23 6.25 -8.40
C VAL A 245 -23.25 5.98 -9.52
N PRO A 246 -23.30 6.82 -10.56
CA PRO A 246 -24.20 6.64 -11.65
C PRO A 246 -23.93 5.31 -12.39
N ARG A 247 -25.00 4.62 -12.78
CA ARG A 247 -24.87 3.41 -13.60
C ARG A 247 -24.28 3.76 -14.96
N SER A 248 -23.31 2.99 -15.41
CA SER A 248 -22.67 3.13 -16.73
C SER A 248 -22.83 1.85 -17.53
N ALA A 249 -22.62 1.91 -18.82
CA ALA A 249 -22.65 0.73 -19.67
C ALA A 249 -21.22 0.28 -20.00
N PRO A 250 -20.84 -0.98 -19.74
CA PRO A 250 -21.68 -2.03 -19.13
C PRO A 250 -21.94 -1.76 -17.63
N ASP A 251 -23.11 -2.11 -17.13
CA ASP A 251 -23.56 -1.79 -15.75
C ASP A 251 -22.59 -2.31 -14.66
N SER A 252 -21.91 -3.42 -14.94
CA SER A 252 -20.91 -4.00 -14.01
C SER A 252 -19.75 -3.06 -13.69
N THR A 253 -19.39 -2.14 -14.59
CA THR A 253 -18.26 -1.21 -14.39
C THR A 253 -18.55 -0.13 -13.36
N SER A 254 -19.81 0.12 -13.03
CA SER A 254 -20.20 1.09 -11.99
C SER A 254 -20.04 0.58 -10.56
N ARG A 255 -19.73 -0.70 -10.39
CA ARG A 255 -19.63 -1.33 -9.06
C ARG A 255 -18.28 -1.11 -8.40
N TYR A 256 -18.36 -0.97 -7.08
CA TYR A 256 -17.19 -0.90 -6.20
C TYR A 256 -16.32 0.35 -6.46
N PRO A 257 -16.79 1.57 -6.07
CA PRO A 257 -15.99 2.79 -6.11
C PRO A 257 -14.69 2.58 -5.34
N PHE A 258 -13.55 2.60 -6.07
CA PHE A 258 -12.30 2.05 -5.58
C PHE A 258 -11.33 3.14 -5.13
N GLU A 259 -10.72 3.86 -6.07
CA GLU A 259 -9.72 4.88 -5.78
C GLU A 259 -10.14 6.24 -6.33
N VAL A 260 -9.83 7.29 -5.60
CA VAL A 260 -10.14 8.68 -5.97
C VAL A 260 -8.93 9.56 -5.79
N ARG A 261 -8.72 10.51 -6.70
CA ARG A 261 -7.66 11.52 -6.60
C ARG A 261 -8.20 12.90 -6.98
N PHE A 262 -7.93 13.89 -6.14
CA PHE A 262 -8.18 15.29 -6.49
C PHE A 262 -7.25 15.75 -7.62
N PHE A 263 -7.80 16.51 -8.54
CA PHE A 263 -6.96 17.29 -9.45
C PHE A 263 -6.24 18.42 -8.69
N PRO A 264 -5.16 18.98 -9.27
CA PRO A 264 -4.42 20.09 -8.66
C PRO A 264 -5.26 21.34 -8.36
N ASP A 265 -6.42 21.48 -8.99
CA ASP A 265 -7.36 22.57 -8.73
C ASP A 265 -8.04 22.47 -7.35
N GLY A 266 -7.98 21.28 -6.73
CA GLY A 266 -8.57 20.97 -5.43
C GLY A 266 -10.10 20.98 -5.40
N ARG A 267 -10.77 21.16 -6.55
CA ARG A 267 -12.23 21.31 -6.68
C ARG A 267 -12.86 20.23 -7.53
N SER A 268 -12.05 19.45 -8.20
CA SER A 268 -12.46 18.32 -9.01
C SER A 268 -11.60 17.10 -8.71
N ALA A 269 -12.10 15.90 -9.05
CA ALA A 269 -11.40 14.65 -8.81
C ALA A 269 -11.71 13.64 -9.91
N ILE A 270 -10.86 12.63 -10.03
CA ILE A 270 -11.08 11.43 -10.83
C ILE A 270 -11.22 10.22 -9.92
N LEU A 271 -12.15 9.35 -10.25
CA LEU A 271 -12.43 8.11 -9.54
C LEU A 271 -12.34 6.96 -10.54
N ASN A 272 -11.77 5.83 -10.13
CA ASN A 272 -12.04 4.54 -10.76
C ASN A 272 -12.83 3.61 -9.84
N THR A 273 -13.67 2.79 -10.42
CA THR A 273 -14.24 1.64 -9.74
C THR A 273 -13.29 0.45 -9.83
N TYR A 274 -13.42 -0.53 -8.94
CA TYR A 274 -12.70 -1.79 -9.04
C TYR A 274 -12.94 -2.48 -10.38
N ASN A 275 -14.15 -2.38 -10.90
CA ASN A 275 -14.54 -2.93 -12.21
C ASN A 275 -14.20 -2.02 -13.40
N CYS A 276 -13.27 -1.05 -13.23
CA CYS A 276 -12.71 -0.23 -14.31
C CYS A 276 -13.68 0.72 -15.00
N GLY A 277 -14.66 1.24 -14.28
CA GLY A 277 -15.38 2.45 -14.66
C GLY A 277 -14.66 3.70 -14.16
N PHE A 278 -14.61 4.76 -14.98
CA PHE A 278 -13.99 6.04 -14.59
C PHE A 278 -15.06 7.11 -14.48
N TYR A 279 -14.91 7.94 -13.45
CA TYR A 279 -15.90 8.96 -13.12
C TYR A 279 -15.19 10.27 -12.80
N TYR A 280 -15.73 11.36 -13.34
CA TYR A 280 -15.28 12.71 -13.04
C TYR A 280 -16.18 13.33 -11.97
N LEU A 281 -15.54 13.84 -10.91
CA LEU A 281 -16.22 14.59 -9.86
C LEU A 281 -15.90 16.05 -10.04
N SER A 282 -16.91 16.91 -9.95
CA SER A 282 -16.75 18.35 -10.10
C SER A 282 -17.58 19.13 -9.08
N ALA A 283 -17.28 20.44 -8.94
CA ALA A 283 -17.94 21.34 -8.01
C ALA A 283 -17.87 20.87 -6.54
N LEU A 284 -16.76 20.23 -6.16
CA LEU A 284 -16.57 19.62 -4.84
C LEU A 284 -16.45 20.65 -3.69
N ASP A 285 -16.22 21.91 -4.01
CA ASP A 285 -16.23 23.04 -3.08
C ASP A 285 -17.62 23.69 -2.90
N SER A 286 -18.63 23.23 -3.62
CA SER A 286 -20.01 23.72 -3.60
C SER A 286 -20.97 22.81 -2.83
N ASP A 287 -22.23 23.27 -2.69
CA ASP A 287 -23.33 22.50 -2.10
C ASP A 287 -24.00 21.51 -3.10
N ALA A 288 -23.54 21.51 -4.36
CA ALA A 288 -24.08 20.66 -5.42
C ALA A 288 -22.97 19.95 -6.19
N PRO A 289 -22.21 19.04 -5.55
CA PRO A 289 -21.18 18.27 -6.23
C PRO A 289 -21.80 17.35 -7.27
N MET A 290 -21.09 17.15 -8.38
CA MET A 290 -21.55 16.29 -9.47
C MET A 290 -20.60 15.12 -9.67
N LEU A 291 -21.15 13.96 -9.99
CA LEU A 291 -20.42 12.73 -10.33
C LEU A 291 -20.97 12.20 -11.66
N GLU A 292 -20.12 12.10 -12.67
CA GLU A 292 -20.49 11.69 -14.01
C GLU A 292 -19.56 10.59 -14.54
N ALA A 293 -20.13 9.57 -15.20
CA ALA A 293 -19.35 8.54 -15.85
C ALA A 293 -18.67 9.13 -17.10
N VAL A 294 -17.36 8.93 -17.25
CA VAL A 294 -16.58 9.47 -18.36
C VAL A 294 -15.93 8.42 -19.23
N LEU A 295 -15.69 7.21 -18.67
CA LEU A 295 -15.14 6.09 -19.42
C LEU A 295 -15.50 4.78 -18.69
N ALA A 296 -15.82 3.74 -19.45
CA ALA A 296 -15.97 2.38 -18.96
C ALA A 296 -15.11 1.45 -19.81
N LEU A 297 -14.28 0.65 -19.19
CA LEU A 297 -13.45 -0.32 -19.90
C LEU A 297 -14.12 -1.69 -19.86
N GLU A 298 -14.03 -2.41 -20.98
CA GLU A 298 -14.42 -3.81 -20.97
C GLU A 298 -13.48 -4.58 -20.03
N ASN A 299 -14.06 -5.28 -19.07
CA ASN A 299 -13.34 -6.10 -18.11
C ASN A 299 -13.89 -7.53 -18.10
N PRO A 300 -13.60 -8.32 -19.14
CA PRO A 300 -14.20 -9.64 -19.31
C PRO A 300 -13.78 -10.66 -18.24
N ARG A 301 -12.67 -10.41 -17.55
CA ARG A 301 -12.16 -11.30 -16.48
C ARG A 301 -12.64 -10.91 -15.09
N HIS A 302 -13.29 -9.75 -14.93
CA HIS A 302 -13.66 -9.17 -13.64
C HIS A 302 -12.49 -9.05 -12.65
N ILE A 303 -11.26 -8.94 -13.15
CA ILE A 303 -10.07 -8.65 -12.37
C ILE A 303 -10.00 -7.14 -12.23
N GLY A 304 -9.90 -6.67 -10.99
CA GLY A 304 -9.98 -5.25 -10.68
C GLY A 304 -8.91 -4.40 -11.35
N CYS A 305 -9.23 -3.14 -11.62
CA CYS A 305 -8.22 -2.12 -11.85
C CYS A 305 -7.43 -1.90 -10.56
N GLY A 306 -6.11 -1.84 -10.63
CA GLY A 306 -5.27 -1.60 -9.46
C GLY A 306 -5.29 -0.15 -8.99
N VAL A 307 -4.53 0.14 -7.94
CA VAL A 307 -4.39 1.48 -7.35
C VAL A 307 -3.70 2.42 -8.36
N PRO A 308 -4.38 3.50 -8.82
CA PRO A 308 -3.86 4.38 -9.86
C PRO A 308 -3.03 5.53 -9.29
N LEU A 309 -2.30 6.22 -10.17
CA LEU A 309 -1.65 7.49 -9.89
C LEU A 309 -2.20 8.61 -10.76
N LEU A 310 -2.42 9.77 -10.16
CA LEU A 310 -2.66 11.03 -10.88
C LEU A 310 -1.40 11.89 -10.81
N ILE A 311 -0.81 12.16 -11.98
CA ILE A 311 0.39 13.00 -12.10
C ILE A 311 0.10 14.17 -13.04
N GLY A 312 -0.23 15.31 -12.48
CA GLY A 312 -0.72 16.46 -13.24
C GLY A 312 -2.02 16.12 -13.96
N LYS A 313 -1.98 16.06 -15.28
CA LYS A 313 -3.12 15.66 -16.13
C LYS A 313 -3.14 14.16 -16.48
N TRP A 314 -2.16 13.39 -16.02
CA TRP A 314 -2.00 12.01 -16.41
C TRP A 314 -2.57 11.07 -15.37
N TRP A 315 -3.45 10.18 -15.82
CA TRP A 315 -4.03 9.10 -15.01
C TRP A 315 -3.42 7.79 -15.42
N ILE A 316 -2.61 7.20 -14.56
CA ILE A 316 -1.90 5.94 -14.79
C ILE A 316 -2.64 4.85 -14.03
N VAL A 317 -3.16 3.86 -14.74
CA VAL A 317 -4.01 2.81 -14.16
C VAL A 317 -3.46 1.44 -14.54
N PRO A 318 -3.17 0.57 -13.57
CA PRO A 318 -2.92 -0.85 -13.85
C PRO A 318 -4.23 -1.53 -14.22
N ILE A 319 -4.22 -2.27 -15.31
CA ILE A 319 -5.38 -3.04 -15.81
C ILE A 319 -4.96 -4.51 -15.97
N PRO A 320 -5.01 -5.31 -14.90
CA PRO A 320 -4.56 -6.70 -14.94
C PRO A 320 -5.30 -7.55 -15.96
N SER A 321 -6.58 -7.27 -16.22
CA SER A 321 -7.37 -8.03 -17.19
C SER A 321 -6.83 -7.95 -18.63
N THR A 322 -6.10 -6.89 -18.98
CA THR A 322 -5.46 -6.70 -20.30
C THR A 322 -3.94 -6.80 -20.23
N HIS A 323 -3.37 -7.07 -19.05
CA HIS A 323 -1.93 -7.16 -18.79
C HIS A 323 -1.17 -5.90 -19.22
N GLU A 324 -1.64 -4.74 -18.77
CA GLU A 324 -1.00 -3.48 -19.09
C GLU A 324 -1.24 -2.40 -18.02
N PHE A 325 -0.36 -1.41 -18.00
CA PHE A 325 -0.68 -0.10 -17.45
C PHE A 325 -1.14 0.79 -18.60
N VAL A 326 -2.21 1.52 -18.39
CA VAL A 326 -2.69 2.49 -19.36
C VAL A 326 -2.50 3.88 -18.81
N VAL A 327 -2.00 4.78 -19.64
CA VAL A 327 -1.86 6.21 -19.34
C VAL A 327 -2.97 6.95 -20.09
N TYR A 328 -3.81 7.64 -19.34
CA TYR A 328 -4.86 8.51 -19.89
C TYR A 328 -4.46 9.97 -19.77
N ASP A 329 -4.64 10.73 -20.84
CA ASP A 329 -4.58 12.20 -20.84
C ASP A 329 -5.95 12.75 -20.40
N LEU A 330 -5.97 13.40 -19.25
CA LEU A 330 -7.12 14.06 -18.65
C LEU A 330 -7.09 15.59 -18.84
N SER A 331 -6.48 16.11 -19.92
CA SER A 331 -6.55 17.53 -20.27
C SER A 331 -8.01 18.00 -20.40
N ASP A 332 -8.90 17.11 -20.86
CA ASP A 332 -10.34 17.19 -20.66
C ASP A 332 -10.78 16.00 -19.84
N PRO A 333 -11.03 16.13 -18.53
CA PRO A 333 -11.35 15.00 -17.67
C PRO A 333 -12.71 14.35 -17.98
N ARG A 334 -13.58 15.04 -18.74
CA ARG A 334 -14.83 14.45 -19.23
C ARG A 334 -14.63 13.58 -20.47
N ARG A 335 -13.45 13.64 -21.09
CA ARG A 335 -13.09 12.88 -22.30
C ARG A 335 -11.71 12.28 -22.18
N PRO A 336 -11.47 11.36 -21.23
CA PRO A 336 -10.17 10.70 -21.07
C PRO A 336 -9.71 10.10 -22.38
N ARG A 337 -8.44 10.39 -22.76
CA ARG A 337 -7.85 9.87 -24.00
C ARG A 337 -6.68 8.97 -23.65
N ARG A 338 -6.69 7.75 -24.15
CA ARG A 338 -5.53 6.86 -24.03
C ARG A 338 -4.34 7.50 -24.74
N ALA A 339 -3.28 7.78 -23.98
CA ALA A 339 -2.03 8.39 -24.45
C ALA A 339 -0.93 7.36 -24.65
N GLY A 340 -0.89 6.33 -23.79
CA GLY A 340 0.12 5.29 -23.86
C GLY A 340 -0.26 4.05 -23.07
N ALA A 341 0.57 3.03 -23.19
CA ALA A 341 0.47 1.83 -22.39
C ALA A 341 1.86 1.21 -22.15
N LEU A 342 2.02 0.53 -21.03
CA LEU A 342 3.17 -0.32 -20.73
C LEU A 342 2.67 -1.76 -20.58
N PRO A 343 2.96 -2.66 -21.52
CA PRO A 343 2.57 -4.05 -21.43
C PRO A 343 3.24 -4.75 -20.25
N THR A 344 2.53 -5.72 -19.68
CA THR A 344 3.02 -6.62 -18.64
C THR A 344 2.89 -8.07 -19.10
N ASP A 345 3.52 -8.99 -18.40
CA ASP A 345 3.30 -10.41 -18.63
C ASP A 345 2.02 -10.90 -17.91
N SER A 346 1.53 -12.07 -18.27
CA SER A 346 0.28 -12.64 -17.76
C SER A 346 0.36 -13.07 -16.28
N THR A 347 1.53 -13.03 -15.67
CA THR A 347 1.75 -13.32 -14.25
C THR A 347 1.91 -12.05 -13.43
N PHE A 348 1.85 -10.88 -14.07
CA PHE A 348 2.05 -9.59 -13.47
C PHE A 348 0.71 -8.87 -13.24
N ASP A 349 0.10 -9.11 -12.09
CA ASP A 349 -1.09 -8.38 -11.65
C ASP A 349 -0.65 -7.26 -10.71
N ALA A 350 -0.46 -6.07 -11.28
CA ALA A 350 -0.07 -4.90 -10.53
C ALA A 350 -1.22 -4.44 -9.62
N HIS A 351 -0.93 -4.24 -8.34
CA HIS A 351 -1.92 -3.78 -7.38
C HIS A 351 -1.63 -2.38 -6.87
N TRP A 352 -0.47 -2.16 -6.25
CA TRP A 352 -0.10 -0.88 -5.65
C TRP A 352 0.91 -0.13 -6.50
N MET A 353 0.74 1.18 -6.57
CA MET A 353 1.73 2.10 -7.13
C MET A 353 1.96 3.28 -6.20
N SER A 354 3.22 3.72 -6.08
CA SER A 354 3.55 5.03 -5.50
C SER A 354 4.68 5.69 -6.27
N ARG A 355 4.67 7.03 -6.27
CA ARG A 355 5.67 7.83 -6.96
C ARG A 355 6.74 8.32 -6.00
N GLU A 356 7.99 8.29 -6.43
CA GLU A 356 9.04 9.00 -5.71
C GLU A 356 8.87 10.50 -5.89
N PRO A 357 8.74 11.28 -4.78
CA PRO A 357 8.53 12.72 -4.87
C PRO A 357 9.65 13.44 -5.64
N GLY A 358 9.28 14.28 -6.58
CA GLY A 358 10.23 15.10 -7.34
C GLY A 358 11.00 14.36 -8.45
N THR A 359 10.65 13.09 -8.73
CA THR A 359 11.29 12.30 -9.78
C THR A 359 10.29 11.74 -10.79
N ASP A 360 10.81 11.00 -11.77
CA ASP A 360 10.05 10.26 -12.79
C ASP A 360 9.76 8.80 -12.37
N ARG A 361 10.18 8.36 -11.17
CA ARG A 361 10.12 6.96 -10.76
C ARG A 361 8.81 6.59 -10.08
N ILE A 362 8.31 5.42 -10.43
CA ILE A 362 7.09 4.82 -9.88
C ILE A 362 7.43 3.39 -9.46
N VAL A 363 7.22 3.06 -8.19
CA VAL A 363 7.26 1.68 -7.73
C VAL A 363 5.92 1.00 -7.98
N VAL A 364 6.00 -0.27 -8.34
CA VAL A 364 4.84 -1.14 -8.56
C VAL A 364 5.02 -2.43 -7.77
N THR A 365 4.04 -2.82 -6.98
CA THR A 365 3.99 -4.11 -6.30
C THR A 365 3.04 -5.08 -6.99
N VAL A 366 3.35 -6.36 -6.90
CA VAL A 366 2.64 -7.45 -7.56
C VAL A 366 2.35 -8.54 -6.55
N GLU A 367 1.08 -8.85 -6.35
CA GLU A 367 0.60 -9.76 -5.29
C GLU A 367 0.29 -11.18 -5.77
N THR A 368 0.74 -11.57 -6.94
CA THR A 368 0.32 -12.81 -7.58
C THR A 368 1.27 -13.99 -7.36
N THR A 369 1.13 -15.01 -8.21
CA THR A 369 1.93 -16.24 -8.18
C THR A 369 3.44 -16.00 -8.27
N VAL A 370 3.84 -14.87 -8.86
CA VAL A 370 5.24 -14.41 -8.95
C VAL A 370 5.37 -13.03 -8.29
N PRO A 371 5.31 -12.97 -6.94
CA PRO A 371 5.32 -11.70 -6.23
C PRO A 371 6.66 -10.98 -6.44
N SER A 372 6.58 -9.73 -6.80
CA SER A 372 7.76 -8.90 -7.08
C SER A 372 7.48 -7.41 -6.89
N VAL A 373 8.55 -6.64 -6.80
CA VAL A 373 8.51 -5.19 -6.81
C VAL A 373 9.27 -4.71 -8.03
N ARG A 374 8.63 -3.92 -8.88
CA ARG A 374 9.24 -3.37 -10.09
C ARG A 374 9.30 -1.85 -10.05
N MET A 375 10.16 -1.28 -10.85
CA MET A 375 10.32 0.17 -11.00
C MET A 375 9.97 0.57 -12.42
N ALA A 376 9.07 1.55 -12.55
CA ALA A 376 8.78 2.20 -13.81
C ALA A 376 9.29 3.65 -13.81
N ARG A 377 9.49 4.20 -14.99
CA ARG A 377 9.80 5.62 -15.24
C ARG A 377 8.69 6.25 -16.06
N PHE A 378 8.24 7.40 -15.63
CA PHE A 378 7.16 8.11 -16.25
C PHE A 378 7.61 9.49 -16.77
N ASP A 379 7.61 9.66 -18.08
CA ASP A 379 7.81 10.98 -18.70
C ASP A 379 6.50 11.77 -18.73
N SER A 380 6.37 12.73 -17.82
CA SER A 380 5.19 13.58 -17.72
C SER A 380 5.03 14.58 -18.86
N THR A 381 6.04 14.74 -19.73
CA THR A 381 5.95 15.60 -20.93
C THR A 381 5.16 14.88 -22.03
N THR A 382 5.46 13.61 -22.23
CA THR A 382 4.88 12.79 -23.32
C THR A 382 3.75 11.85 -22.87
N GLY A 383 3.65 11.56 -21.58
CA GLY A 383 2.76 10.52 -21.04
C GLY A 383 3.31 9.11 -21.26
N THR A 384 4.60 8.95 -21.48
CA THR A 384 5.21 7.65 -21.74
C THR A 384 5.62 6.97 -20.44
N LEU A 385 5.27 5.70 -20.29
CA LEU A 385 5.65 4.84 -19.17
C LEU A 385 6.57 3.70 -19.70
N ALA A 386 7.67 3.45 -19.00
CA ALA A 386 8.62 2.38 -19.35
C ALA A 386 9.19 1.73 -18.08
N TRP A 387 9.60 0.48 -18.17
CA TRP A 387 10.31 -0.15 -17.05
C TRP A 387 11.72 0.44 -16.87
N ASP A 388 12.14 0.59 -15.61
CA ASP A 388 13.56 0.85 -15.31
C ASP A 388 14.33 -0.47 -15.36
N GLU A 389 14.95 -0.72 -16.51
CA GLU A 389 15.69 -1.95 -16.80
C GLU A 389 16.90 -2.18 -15.89
N ARG A 390 17.34 -1.17 -15.17
CA ARG A 390 18.44 -1.25 -14.19
C ARG A 390 17.98 -1.71 -12.81
N PHE A 391 16.68 -1.59 -12.50
CA PHE A 391 16.16 -2.00 -11.21
C PHE A 391 15.99 -3.52 -11.14
N ARG A 392 17.08 -4.20 -10.76
CA ARG A 392 17.23 -5.67 -10.71
C ARG A 392 18.09 -6.08 -9.53
N GLU A 393 17.87 -7.28 -9.00
CA GLU A 393 18.72 -7.84 -7.95
C GLU A 393 20.10 -8.25 -8.45
N THR A 394 20.17 -8.71 -9.69
CA THR A 394 21.42 -9.05 -10.39
C THR A 394 21.37 -8.54 -11.83
N PRO A 395 22.50 -8.19 -12.45
CA PRO A 395 22.52 -7.60 -13.80
C PRO A 395 21.78 -8.43 -14.86
N ASP A 396 21.88 -9.75 -14.80
CA ASP A 396 21.26 -10.68 -15.74
C ASP A 396 19.96 -11.31 -15.19
N GLY A 397 19.50 -10.87 -14.02
CA GLY A 397 18.31 -11.39 -13.37
C GLY A 397 17.00 -10.87 -13.97
N PRO A 398 15.86 -11.37 -13.51
CA PRO A 398 14.56 -10.84 -13.89
C PRO A 398 14.41 -9.38 -13.47
N LEU A 399 13.50 -8.68 -14.15
CA LEU A 399 13.17 -7.30 -13.83
C LEU A 399 12.56 -7.19 -12.44
N GLY A 400 13.10 -6.26 -11.62
CA GLY A 400 12.62 -6.00 -10.29
C GLY A 400 13.27 -6.83 -9.19
N VAL A 401 12.64 -6.83 -8.02
CA VAL A 401 13.05 -7.53 -6.80
C VAL A 401 12.06 -8.64 -6.53
N SER A 402 12.54 -9.88 -6.44
CA SER A 402 11.70 -11.04 -6.16
C SER A 402 11.29 -11.09 -4.70
N PHE A 403 10.01 -11.41 -4.47
CA PHE A 403 9.46 -11.71 -3.15
C PHE A 403 9.15 -13.22 -2.97
N ASP A 404 9.62 -14.06 -3.89
CA ASP A 404 9.67 -15.51 -3.76
C ASP A 404 11.13 -15.92 -3.46
N ARG A 405 11.46 -16.10 -2.18
CA ARG A 405 12.83 -16.27 -1.70
C ARG A 405 13.01 -17.54 -0.89
N THR A 406 14.18 -18.14 -0.99
CA THR A 406 14.61 -19.24 -0.12
C THR A 406 15.08 -18.76 1.25
N ALA A 407 15.47 -17.49 1.38
CA ALA A 407 15.86 -16.87 2.65
C ALA A 407 15.64 -15.35 2.63
N TRP A 408 15.19 -14.83 3.78
CA TRP A 408 15.06 -13.40 4.07
C TRP A 408 16.13 -12.97 5.10
N PRO A 409 16.56 -11.71 5.12
CA PRO A 409 17.53 -11.22 6.11
C PRO A 409 17.18 -11.50 7.57
N HIS A 410 15.89 -11.57 7.91
CA HIS A 410 15.41 -11.93 9.26
C HIS A 410 15.37 -13.45 9.53
N GLY A 411 15.92 -14.30 8.66
CA GLY A 411 16.11 -15.73 8.88
C GLY A 411 14.92 -16.62 8.50
N LYS A 412 13.88 -16.08 7.85
CA LYS A 412 12.75 -16.83 7.31
C LYS A 412 12.93 -17.11 5.83
N ALA A 413 12.19 -18.08 5.32
CA ALA A 413 12.21 -18.51 3.91
C ALA A 413 10.78 -18.56 3.37
N GLY A 414 10.68 -18.53 2.05
CA GLY A 414 9.41 -18.68 1.36
C GLY A 414 8.91 -17.39 0.72
N LYS A 415 7.77 -17.52 0.09
CA LYS A 415 7.10 -16.46 -0.65
C LYS A 415 6.48 -15.43 0.30
N ALA A 416 6.65 -14.14 -0.01
CA ALA A 416 5.92 -13.05 0.60
C ALA A 416 5.13 -12.25 -0.45
N LEU A 417 4.05 -11.61 -0.04
CA LEU A 417 3.22 -10.77 -0.90
C LEU A 417 3.50 -9.30 -0.57
N PRO A 418 4.19 -8.56 -1.47
CA PRO A 418 4.42 -7.13 -1.29
C PRO A 418 3.14 -6.36 -1.61
N HIS A 419 2.76 -5.41 -0.74
CA HIS A 419 1.58 -4.58 -0.97
C HIS A 419 1.94 -3.09 -0.94
N GLY A 420 1.76 -2.40 0.21
CA GLY A 420 2.11 -0.99 0.33
C GLY A 420 3.61 -0.75 0.16
N ALA A 421 3.97 0.21 -0.67
CA ALA A 421 5.36 0.58 -0.92
C ALA A 421 5.53 2.10 -0.95
N VAL A 422 6.63 2.60 -0.38
CA VAL A 422 6.89 4.04 -0.28
C VAL A 422 8.40 4.31 -0.37
N PHE A 423 8.76 5.36 -1.09
CA PHE A 423 10.16 5.81 -1.15
C PHE A 423 10.55 6.57 0.11
N SER A 424 11.81 6.40 0.56
CA SER A 424 12.40 7.31 1.54
C SER A 424 12.45 8.74 0.99
N ARG A 425 12.48 9.71 1.89
CA ARG A 425 12.90 11.06 1.48
C ARG A 425 14.40 11.19 1.69
N PRO A 426 15.14 11.76 0.72
CA PRO A 426 16.53 12.13 0.96
C PRO A 426 16.62 13.04 2.18
N ALA A 427 17.64 12.83 3.02
CA ALA A 427 17.92 13.79 4.08
C ALA A 427 18.10 15.18 3.45
N SER A 428 17.37 16.18 3.95
CA SER A 428 17.51 17.54 3.46
C SER A 428 18.98 17.98 3.64
N ARG A 429 19.62 18.46 2.59
CA ARG A 429 21.02 18.96 2.64
C ARG A 429 21.20 20.18 3.55
N ASP A 430 20.11 20.70 4.11
CA ASP A 430 20.09 21.94 4.88
C ASP A 430 20.48 21.76 6.37
N GLY A 431 20.80 20.52 6.81
CA GLY A 431 21.24 20.22 8.19
C GLY A 431 22.73 20.38 8.47
N ALA A 432 23.56 20.71 7.47
CA ALA A 432 25.02 20.74 7.63
C ALA A 432 25.60 22.15 7.92
N SER A 433 24.76 23.13 8.27
CA SER A 433 25.22 24.45 8.70
C SER A 433 24.38 25.00 9.84
N ARG A 434 24.68 24.54 11.06
CA ARG A 434 24.59 25.36 12.30
C ARG A 434 25.53 24.79 13.35
#